data_234ddaf08e0cf7f929ecd1098dd518fa
#
_entry.id   234ddaf08e0cf7f929ecd1098dd518fa
#
_cell.length_a   1.000
_cell.length_b   1.000
_cell.length_c   1.000
_cell.angle_alpha   90.00
_cell.angle_beta   90.00
_cell.angle_gamma   90.00
#
_symmetry.space_group_name_H-M   'P 1'
#
loop_
_entity.id
_entity.type
_entity.pdbx_description
1 polymer ?
#
loop_
_entity_poly.entity_id
_entity_poly.type
_entity_poly.pdbx_seq_one_letter_code
_entity_poly.pdbx_strand_id
1 'polypeptide(L)'
;MRQINDHMINPANDKLTLTVIDEVGVGGGNHAYKVSGFDLSTNKSAGDGVLQNCATELIIYFQNGTIPENGVNGLTQEVLLAIVADRLRSFQAGPFACKANACALTHIEEAQHWLQQRTIERMRRGVEGTHKL
;
A
#
# COMPACT_ATOMS: atom_id res chain seq x y z
N MET A 1 13.55 3.96 13.75
CA MET A 1 12.34 3.19 13.37
C MET A 1 11.18 3.64 14.24
N ARG A 2 10.01 3.70 13.68
CA ARG A 2 8.81 4.04 14.43
C ARG A 2 7.66 3.12 14.03
N GLN A 3 6.75 2.89 14.97
CA GLN A 3 5.60 2.03 14.77
C GLN A 3 4.38 2.87 14.40
N ILE A 4 3.55 2.35 13.49
CA ILE A 4 2.28 2.95 13.10
C ILE A 4 1.16 2.07 13.63
N ASN A 5 0.18 2.68 14.28
CA ASN A 5 -0.91 1.96 14.97
C ASN A 5 -2.30 2.27 14.41
N ASP A 6 -2.38 2.94 13.27
CA ASP A 6 -3.65 3.39 12.69
C ASP A 6 -4.65 2.25 12.43
N HIS A 7 -4.13 1.05 12.22
CA HIS A 7 -4.94 -0.14 11.91
C HIS A 7 -5.41 -0.91 13.16
N MET A 8 -4.90 -0.56 14.33
CA MET A 8 -5.12 -1.35 15.56
C MET A 8 -6.46 -1.05 16.19
N ILE A 9 -7.43 -1.95 16.02
CA ILE A 9 -8.77 -1.82 16.59
C ILE A 9 -9.43 -3.17 16.90
N ASN A 10 -8.86 -4.28 16.44
CA ASN A 10 -9.46 -5.60 16.67
C ASN A 10 -8.37 -6.68 16.71
N PRO A 11 -8.68 -7.90 17.20
CA PRO A 11 -7.66 -8.95 17.36
C PRO A 11 -6.86 -9.28 16.10
N ALA A 12 -7.48 -9.24 14.92
CA ALA A 12 -6.78 -9.53 13.67
C ALA A 12 -5.78 -8.44 13.33
N ASN A 13 -6.21 -7.18 13.41
CA ASN A 13 -5.35 -6.04 13.09
C ASN A 13 -4.32 -5.76 14.19
N ASP A 14 -4.68 -6.02 15.44
CA ASP A 14 -3.78 -5.76 16.58
C ASP A 14 -2.54 -6.66 16.55
N LYS A 15 -2.62 -7.82 15.92
CA LYS A 15 -1.48 -8.73 15.78
C LYS A 15 -0.50 -8.28 14.69
N LEU A 16 -0.93 -7.43 13.78
CA LEU A 16 -0.06 -6.94 12.70
C LEU A 16 0.75 -5.75 13.21
N THR A 17 2.05 -5.86 13.12
CA THR A 17 2.96 -4.77 13.48
C THR A 17 3.42 -4.07 12.23
N LEU A 18 3.16 -2.77 12.13
CA LEU A 18 3.57 -1.93 11.01
C LEU A 18 4.66 -0.98 11.49
N THR A 19 5.84 -1.10 10.90
CA THR A 19 7.03 -0.36 11.31
C THR A 19 7.61 0.40 10.12
N VAL A 20 7.95 1.66 10.34
CA VAL A 20 8.75 2.44 9.40
C VAL A 20 10.22 2.11 9.67
N ILE A 21 10.93 1.63 8.65
CA ILE A 21 12.28 1.06 8.84
C ILE A 21 13.41 1.87 8.20
N ASP A 22 13.10 3.00 7.55
CA ASP A 22 14.12 3.86 6.98
C ASP A 22 14.04 5.29 7.55
N GLU A 23 15.05 6.09 7.24
CA GLU A 23 15.06 7.51 7.56
C GLU A 23 14.25 8.29 6.54
N VAL A 24 13.80 9.48 6.93
CA VAL A 24 13.12 10.41 6.03
C VAL A 24 14.06 10.74 4.86
N GLY A 25 13.54 10.64 3.65
CA GLY A 25 14.30 10.87 2.44
C GLY A 25 13.59 11.81 1.47
N VAL A 26 13.67 11.49 0.20
CA VAL A 26 13.14 12.31 -0.89
C VAL A 26 11.67 12.65 -0.64
N GLY A 27 11.34 13.92 -0.82
CA GLY A 27 9.96 14.41 -0.65
C GLY A 27 9.54 14.59 0.79
N GLY A 28 10.44 14.36 1.75
CA GLY A 28 10.14 14.51 3.18
C GLY A 28 9.41 13.31 3.79
N GLY A 29 9.32 12.20 3.07
CA GLY A 29 8.67 11.00 3.54
C GLY A 29 9.62 9.84 3.77
N ASN A 30 9.11 8.80 4.41
CA ASN A 30 9.79 7.52 4.51
C ASN A 30 9.43 6.65 3.29
N HIS A 31 10.30 5.72 2.94
CA HIS A 31 10.15 4.91 1.72
C HIS A 31 10.19 3.40 1.98
N ALA A 32 10.35 2.98 3.23
CA ALA A 32 10.39 1.57 3.58
C ALA A 32 9.55 1.27 4.81
N TYR A 33 8.66 0.31 4.66
CA TYR A 33 7.73 -0.12 5.71
C TYR A 33 7.75 -1.62 5.83
N LYS A 34 7.65 -2.13 7.06
CA LYS A 34 7.62 -3.55 7.32
C LYS A 34 6.34 -3.92 8.05
N VAL A 35 5.67 -4.97 7.59
CA VAL A 35 4.52 -5.58 8.26
C VAL A 35 4.94 -6.96 8.74
N SER A 36 4.69 -7.24 10.02
CA SER A 36 4.96 -8.54 10.64
C SER A 36 3.78 -8.95 11.52
N GLY A 37 3.87 -10.12 12.15
CA GLY A 37 2.83 -10.60 13.04
C GLY A 37 1.81 -11.51 12.36
N PHE A 38 2.08 -11.95 11.15
CA PHE A 38 1.25 -12.91 10.43
C PHE A 38 2.03 -14.20 10.15
N ASP A 39 1.30 -15.28 9.91
CA ASP A 39 1.86 -16.59 9.60
C ASP A 39 1.08 -17.16 8.41
N LEU A 40 1.79 -17.48 7.33
CA LEU A 40 1.18 -17.97 6.10
C LEU A 40 0.95 -19.49 6.08
N SER A 41 1.32 -20.21 7.15
CA SER A 41 1.23 -21.67 7.18
C SER A 41 -0.17 -22.22 6.91
N THR A 42 -1.22 -21.47 7.25
CA THR A 42 -2.61 -21.86 7.02
C THR A 42 -3.27 -21.05 5.91
N ASN A 43 -2.52 -20.22 5.21
CA ASN A 43 -3.07 -19.35 4.16
C ASN A 43 -3.05 -20.07 2.81
N LYS A 44 -4.23 -20.48 2.33
CA LYS A 44 -4.35 -21.22 1.07
C LYS A 44 -3.92 -20.40 -0.15
N SER A 45 -4.02 -19.09 -0.08
CA SER A 45 -3.60 -18.20 -1.18
C SER A 45 -2.09 -18.07 -1.31
N ALA A 46 -1.34 -18.46 -0.28
CA ALA A 46 0.12 -18.45 -0.31
C ALA A 46 0.71 -19.54 -1.21
N GLY A 47 -0.11 -20.38 -1.80
CA GLY A 47 0.32 -21.41 -2.74
C GLY A 47 0.83 -22.67 -2.06
N ASP A 48 1.99 -23.15 -2.50
CA ASP A 48 2.58 -24.37 -1.95
C ASP A 48 3.24 -24.13 -0.59
N GLY A 49 3.67 -25.20 0.07
CA GLY A 49 4.25 -25.12 1.40
C GLY A 49 5.53 -24.30 1.51
N VAL A 50 6.21 -24.02 0.41
CA VAL A 50 7.46 -23.22 0.43
C VAL A 50 7.14 -21.79 0.81
N LEU A 51 6.19 -21.15 0.15
CA LEU A 51 5.78 -19.77 0.48
C LEU A 51 5.14 -19.69 1.87
N GLN A 52 4.31 -20.68 2.19
CA GLN A 52 3.65 -20.72 3.50
C GLN A 52 4.63 -20.80 4.66
N ASN A 53 5.78 -21.45 4.46
CA ASN A 53 6.75 -21.67 5.52
C ASN A 53 7.81 -20.59 5.63
N CYS A 54 8.02 -19.78 4.60
CA CYS A 54 9.15 -18.85 4.54
C CYS A 54 8.76 -17.39 4.81
N ALA A 55 7.53 -16.99 4.54
CA ALA A 55 7.13 -15.58 4.63
C ALA A 55 6.47 -15.28 5.96
N THR A 56 7.17 -14.52 6.81
CA THR A 56 6.66 -14.03 8.10
C THR A 56 6.67 -12.50 8.16
N GLU A 57 7.20 -11.85 7.15
CA GLU A 57 7.27 -10.39 7.06
C GLU A 57 7.00 -9.95 5.64
N LEU A 58 6.40 -8.78 5.50
CA LEU A 58 6.24 -8.10 4.22
C LEU A 58 6.95 -6.77 4.30
N ILE A 59 7.88 -6.53 3.38
CA ILE A 59 8.58 -5.24 3.29
C ILE A 59 8.07 -4.53 2.04
N ILE A 60 7.63 -3.29 2.23
CA ILE A 60 7.14 -2.43 1.15
C ILE A 60 8.14 -1.31 0.95
N TYR A 61 8.71 -1.23 -0.26
CA TYR A 61 9.60 -0.15 -0.66
C TYR A 61 8.87 0.74 -1.67
N PHE A 62 8.81 2.03 -1.37
CA PHE A 62 8.27 3.02 -2.30
C PHE A 62 9.35 3.58 -3.19
N GLN A 63 8.93 4.09 -4.34
CA GLN A 63 9.82 4.76 -5.27
C GLN A 63 10.69 5.78 -4.53
N ASN A 64 12.00 5.66 -4.69
CA ASN A 64 12.97 6.52 -4.03
C ASN A 64 13.92 7.09 -5.06
N GLY A 65 13.83 8.40 -5.27
CA GLY A 65 14.59 9.10 -6.29
C GLY A 65 13.81 9.30 -7.60
N THR A 66 14.39 10.02 -8.51
CA THR A 66 13.74 10.35 -9.79
C THR A 66 13.79 9.17 -10.75
N ILE A 67 12.74 9.02 -11.55
CA ILE A 67 12.66 7.93 -12.54
C ILE A 67 13.75 8.06 -13.62
N PRO A 68 14.06 9.24 -14.18
CA PRO A 68 15.12 9.36 -15.18
C PRO A 68 16.49 8.88 -14.69
N GLU A 69 16.81 9.07 -13.39
CA GLU A 69 18.11 8.69 -12.85
C GLU A 69 18.11 7.29 -12.25
N ASN A 70 17.01 6.87 -11.64
CA ASN A 70 16.98 5.66 -10.80
C ASN A 70 16.08 4.56 -11.38
N GLY A 71 15.30 4.86 -12.41
CA GLY A 71 14.29 3.95 -12.91
C GLY A 71 13.14 3.77 -11.91
N VAL A 72 12.24 2.87 -12.20
CA VAL A 72 11.17 2.48 -11.28
C VAL A 72 11.76 1.49 -10.29
N ASN A 73 11.99 1.94 -9.06
CA ASN A 73 12.70 1.16 -8.05
C ASN A 73 11.86 0.82 -6.82
N GLY A 74 10.59 1.08 -6.84
CA GLY A 74 9.68 0.77 -5.74
C GLY A 74 8.23 0.91 -6.17
N LEU A 75 7.34 0.79 -5.20
CA LEU A 75 5.90 0.88 -5.40
C LEU A 75 5.44 2.34 -5.29
N THR A 76 4.20 2.55 -5.69
CA THR A 76 3.49 3.81 -5.43
C THR A 76 2.33 3.53 -4.49
N GLN A 77 1.85 4.56 -3.82
CA GLN A 77 0.64 4.46 -3.01
C GLN A 77 -0.58 4.12 -3.88
N GLU A 78 -0.60 4.54 -5.13
CA GLU A 78 -1.68 4.23 -6.07
C GLU A 78 -1.82 2.72 -6.28
N VAL A 79 -0.72 1.99 -6.37
CA VAL A 79 -0.75 0.51 -6.49
C VAL A 79 -1.38 -0.12 -5.27
N LEU A 80 -1.04 0.34 -4.07
CA LEU A 80 -1.62 -0.18 -2.84
C LEU A 80 -3.11 0.13 -2.75
N LEU A 81 -3.51 1.35 -3.12
CA LEU A 81 -4.93 1.72 -3.16
C LEU A 81 -5.70 0.90 -4.19
N ALA A 82 -5.09 0.59 -5.33
CA ALA A 82 -5.71 -0.26 -6.35
C ALA A 82 -6.01 -1.67 -5.80
N ILE A 83 -5.08 -2.25 -5.03
CA ILE A 83 -5.30 -3.55 -4.39
C ILE A 83 -6.48 -3.47 -3.40
N VAL A 84 -6.51 -2.45 -2.56
CA VAL A 84 -7.58 -2.26 -1.58
C VAL A 84 -8.92 -2.05 -2.28
N ALA A 85 -8.97 -1.22 -3.32
CA ALA A 85 -10.19 -0.98 -4.09
C ALA A 85 -10.72 -2.26 -4.73
N ASP A 86 -9.85 -3.06 -5.33
CA ASP A 86 -10.24 -4.34 -5.94
C ASP A 86 -10.85 -5.28 -4.91
N ARG A 87 -10.24 -5.41 -3.75
CA ARG A 87 -10.76 -6.24 -2.66
C ARG A 87 -12.15 -5.77 -2.21
N LEU A 88 -12.32 -4.47 -2.02
CA LEU A 88 -13.61 -3.91 -1.59
C LEU A 88 -14.70 -4.10 -2.65
N ARG A 89 -14.36 -3.95 -3.92
CA ARG A 89 -15.33 -4.21 -5.01
C ARG A 89 -15.77 -5.66 -5.01
N SER A 90 -14.84 -6.58 -4.81
CA SER A 90 -15.16 -8.02 -4.74
C SER A 90 -16.08 -8.32 -3.57
N PHE A 91 -15.83 -7.77 -2.40
CA PHE A 91 -16.70 -7.95 -1.23
C PHE A 91 -18.09 -7.35 -1.44
N GLN A 92 -18.17 -6.19 -2.11
CA GLN A 92 -19.46 -5.56 -2.39
C GLN A 92 -20.28 -6.31 -3.45
N ALA A 93 -19.64 -7.09 -4.29
CA ALA A 93 -20.32 -7.94 -5.27
C ALA A 93 -20.78 -9.28 -4.68
N GLY A 94 -20.41 -9.59 -3.45
CA GLY A 94 -20.69 -10.87 -2.81
C GLY A 94 -21.47 -10.75 -1.50
N PRO A 95 -21.50 -11.82 -0.69
CA PRO A 95 -22.32 -11.87 0.53
C PRO A 95 -21.85 -10.98 1.67
N PHE A 96 -20.65 -10.41 1.57
CA PHE A 96 -20.13 -9.49 2.58
C PHE A 96 -20.41 -8.01 2.28
N ALA A 97 -21.26 -7.73 1.31
CA ALA A 97 -21.66 -6.36 0.98
C ALA A 97 -22.26 -5.66 2.20
N CYS A 98 -21.77 -4.45 2.50
CA CYS A 98 -22.29 -3.65 3.60
C CYS A 98 -22.02 -2.17 3.36
N LYS A 99 -22.74 -1.32 4.10
CA LYS A 99 -22.60 0.13 3.97
C LYS A 99 -21.18 0.61 4.30
N ALA A 100 -20.57 0.03 5.34
CA ALA A 100 -19.23 0.41 5.75
C ALA A 100 -18.22 0.17 4.61
N ASN A 101 -18.27 -1.00 3.98
CA ASN A 101 -17.40 -1.30 2.84
C ASN A 101 -17.69 -0.41 1.63
N ALA A 102 -18.96 -0.08 1.39
CA ALA A 102 -19.34 0.83 0.31
C ALA A 102 -18.76 2.23 0.53
N CYS A 103 -18.86 2.75 1.74
CA CYS A 103 -18.28 4.05 2.10
C CYS A 103 -16.75 4.04 1.98
N ALA A 104 -16.10 2.99 2.48
CA ALA A 104 -14.66 2.84 2.37
C ALA A 104 -14.22 2.82 0.90
N LEU A 105 -14.91 2.07 0.05
CA LEU A 105 -14.61 2.00 -1.38
C LEU A 105 -14.75 3.38 -2.04
N THR A 106 -15.81 4.11 -1.74
CA THR A 106 -16.01 5.46 -2.28
C THR A 106 -14.83 6.36 -1.94
N HIS A 107 -14.38 6.36 -0.69
CA HIS A 107 -13.26 7.21 -0.26
C HIS A 107 -11.93 6.76 -0.86
N ILE A 108 -11.72 5.46 -1.02
CA ILE A 108 -10.53 4.96 -1.71
C ILE A 108 -10.54 5.39 -3.18
N GLU A 109 -11.67 5.30 -3.84
CA GLU A 109 -11.81 5.75 -5.24
C GLU A 109 -11.61 7.25 -5.38
N GLU A 110 -12.08 8.03 -4.43
CA GLU A 110 -11.81 9.46 -4.39
C GLU A 110 -10.31 9.75 -4.24
N ALA A 111 -9.63 9.02 -3.34
CA ALA A 111 -8.19 9.16 -3.16
C ALA A 111 -7.44 8.84 -4.47
N GLN A 112 -7.83 7.76 -5.15
CA GLN A 112 -7.26 7.40 -6.45
C GLN A 112 -7.48 8.51 -7.48
N HIS A 113 -8.67 9.10 -7.50
CA HIS A 113 -8.99 10.19 -8.41
C HIS A 113 -8.06 11.40 -8.21
N TRP A 114 -7.86 11.81 -6.96
CA TRP A 114 -6.99 12.95 -6.67
C TRP A 114 -5.53 12.68 -7.04
N LEU A 115 -5.05 11.47 -6.76
CA LEU A 115 -3.68 11.08 -7.10
C LEU A 115 -3.48 11.03 -8.62
N GLN A 116 -4.47 10.51 -9.37
CA GLN A 116 -4.43 10.49 -10.83
C GLN A 116 -4.45 11.90 -11.41
N GLN A 117 -5.27 12.79 -10.85
CA GLN A 117 -5.32 14.18 -11.28
C GLN A 117 -3.97 14.88 -11.09
N ARG A 118 -3.33 14.64 -9.95
CA ARG A 118 -1.99 15.15 -9.69
C ARG A 118 -1.00 14.65 -10.74
N THR A 119 -1.03 13.37 -11.06
CA THR A 119 -0.16 12.77 -12.06
C THR A 119 -0.39 13.37 -13.44
N ILE A 120 -1.65 13.52 -13.86
CA ILE A 120 -2.01 14.11 -15.16
C ILE A 120 -1.51 15.56 -15.24
N GLU A 121 -1.69 16.34 -14.20
CA GLU A 121 -1.22 17.71 -14.14
C GLU A 121 0.30 17.79 -14.27
N ARG A 122 1.02 16.94 -13.54
CA ARG A 122 2.47 16.89 -13.61
C ARG A 122 2.97 16.45 -14.97
N MET A 123 2.28 15.52 -15.63
CA MET A 123 2.59 15.11 -17.00
C MET A 123 2.43 16.27 -17.98
N ARG A 124 1.37 17.08 -17.84
CA ARG A 124 1.17 18.28 -18.66
C ARG A 124 2.29 19.29 -18.49
N ARG A 125 2.86 19.37 -17.30
CA ARG A 125 3.98 20.26 -16.99
C ARG A 125 5.35 19.65 -17.35
N GLY A 126 5.37 18.36 -17.75
CA GLY A 126 6.61 17.66 -18.08
C GLY A 126 7.51 17.36 -16.89
N VAL A 127 6.96 17.30 -15.67
CA VAL A 127 7.74 17.13 -14.45
C VAL A 127 7.46 15.82 -13.71
N GLU A 128 6.57 14.97 -14.23
CA GLU A 128 6.25 13.69 -13.56
C GLU A 128 7.48 12.82 -13.50
N GLY A 129 7.68 12.17 -12.34
CA GLY A 129 8.84 11.34 -12.08
C GLY A 129 10.09 12.11 -11.69
N THR A 130 10.00 13.42 -11.50
CA THR A 130 11.12 14.30 -11.14
C THR A 130 10.91 14.90 -9.74
N HIS A 131 11.91 15.66 -9.28
CA HIS A 131 11.83 16.39 -8.01
C HIS A 131 10.99 17.68 -8.10
N LYS A 132 10.62 18.12 -9.28
CA LYS A 132 9.94 19.39 -9.44
C LYS A 132 8.51 19.34 -8.89
N LEU A 133 8.15 20.38 -8.17
CA LEU A 133 6.80 20.47 -7.56
C LEU A 133 5.70 20.89 -8.60
#